data_a3ad9d051cef036eac46807e51a51676
#
_entry.id   a3ad9d051cef036eac46807e51a51676
#
_cell.length_a   1.000
_cell.length_b   1.000
_cell.length_c   1.000
_cell.angle_alpha   90.00
_cell.angle_beta   90.00
_cell.angle_gamma   90.00
#
_symmetry.space_group_name_H-M   'P 1'
#
loop_
_entity.id
_entity.type
_entity.pdbx_description
1 polymer ?
#
loop_
_entity_poly.entity_id
_entity_poly.type
_entity_poly.pdbx_seq_one_letter_code
_entity_poly.pdbx_strand_id
1 'polypeptide(L)'
;KSDKRLTKIIFKFKNIKLHSNIIIISVHQLPFMHAITTKLDVVSCVSPLFFFERWQMLFTFIEVYRHFGLDRQSIYVSSVLTNIMRILQQYEKHGYIELVPWTMLTKEDRDDRIDPNSEMSWRNQETAMNECLFKYKESASFILFIDIDEILIPTTNSYFNDFQLLTQSTNIASFAFQKLYLKTPTSEYLFMKFFRTNRITQ
;
A
#
# COMPACT_ATOMS: atom_id res chain seq x y z
N LYS A 1 18.89 22.53 18.52
CA LYS A 1 17.79 22.28 19.48
C LYS A 1 16.80 21.41 18.72
N SER A 2 16.84 20.08 18.97
CA SER A 2 15.92 19.15 18.37
C SER A 2 14.55 19.38 18.97
N ASP A 3 13.59 19.66 18.12
CA ASP A 3 12.18 19.85 18.46
C ASP A 3 11.62 18.47 18.88
N LYS A 4 11.48 18.26 20.18
CA LYS A 4 10.84 17.09 20.75
C LYS A 4 9.33 17.23 20.62
N ARG A 5 8.79 17.26 19.39
CA ARG A 5 7.35 17.17 19.18
C ARG A 5 6.92 15.72 19.35
N LEU A 6 6.16 15.53 20.41
CA LEU A 6 5.27 14.41 20.76
C LEU A 6 5.50 13.10 19.99
N THR A 7 6.37 12.26 20.55
CA THR A 7 6.57 10.89 20.06
C THR A 7 5.51 9.90 20.53
N LYS A 8 4.50 10.35 21.29
CA LYS A 8 3.45 9.49 21.85
C LYS A 8 2.18 10.28 22.09
N ILE A 9 1.08 9.90 21.48
CA ILE A 9 -0.26 10.32 21.90
C ILE A 9 -0.77 9.25 22.87
N ILE A 10 -1.04 9.66 24.10
CA ILE A 10 -1.67 8.79 25.10
C ILE A 10 -3.12 9.22 25.16
N PHE A 11 -4.01 8.39 24.63
CA PHE A 11 -5.44 8.58 24.86
C PHE A 11 -5.78 8.07 26.26
N LYS A 12 -5.98 9.00 27.19
CA LYS A 12 -6.46 8.67 28.54
C LYS A 12 -7.98 8.83 28.53
N PHE A 13 -8.68 7.74 28.32
CA PHE A 13 -10.12 7.73 28.51
C PHE A 13 -10.44 7.61 29.99
N LYS A 14 -11.16 8.60 30.54
CA LYS A 14 -11.75 8.46 31.89
C LYS A 14 -12.88 7.44 31.80
N ASN A 15 -13.04 6.62 32.87
CA ASN A 15 -14.11 5.65 33.01
C ASN A 15 -15.46 6.25 32.59
N ILE A 16 -16.03 5.75 31.51
CA ILE A 16 -17.39 6.11 31.08
C ILE A 16 -18.33 5.11 31.76
N LYS A 17 -19.14 5.60 32.70
CA LYS A 17 -20.19 4.81 33.34
C LYS A 17 -21.42 4.83 32.44
N LEU A 18 -21.64 3.79 31.65
CA LEU A 18 -22.90 3.55 30.98
C LEU A 18 -23.64 2.43 31.70
N HIS A 19 -24.81 2.77 32.27
CA HIS A 19 -25.78 1.84 32.85
C HIS A 19 -25.16 0.60 33.51
N SER A 20 -24.67 0.76 34.75
CA SER A 20 -24.16 -0.30 35.63
C SER A 20 -22.97 -1.15 35.16
N ASN A 21 -22.46 -0.98 33.95
CA ASN A 21 -21.28 -1.67 33.46
C ASN A 21 -20.08 -0.71 33.37
N ILE A 22 -18.98 -1.05 34.02
CA ILE A 22 -17.71 -0.34 33.93
C ILE A 22 -16.97 -0.89 32.72
N ILE A 23 -16.84 -0.09 31.66
CA ILE A 23 -15.96 -0.42 30.57
C ILE A 23 -14.54 0.05 30.93
N ILE A 24 -13.66 -0.89 31.20
CA ILE A 24 -12.23 -0.60 31.36
C ILE A 24 -11.62 -0.61 30.00
N ILE A 25 -11.33 0.58 29.47
CA ILE A 25 -10.55 0.69 28.23
C ILE A 25 -9.08 0.70 28.65
N SER A 26 -8.35 -0.35 28.29
CA SER A 26 -6.91 -0.37 28.49
C SER A 26 -6.27 0.66 27.55
N VAL A 27 -5.37 1.47 28.09
CA VAL A 27 -4.60 2.42 27.30
C VAL A 27 -3.47 1.64 26.61
N HIS A 28 -3.63 1.36 25.33
CA HIS A 28 -2.55 0.81 24.54
C HIS A 28 -1.69 1.95 24.01
N GLN A 29 -0.39 1.79 24.12
CA GLN A 29 0.56 2.71 23.51
C GLN A 29 0.61 2.40 22.01
N LEU A 30 0.03 3.29 21.19
CA LEU A 30 0.10 3.15 19.76
C LEU A 30 1.51 3.53 19.28
N PRO A 31 2.17 2.70 18.49
CA PRO A 31 3.42 3.08 17.84
C PRO A 31 3.13 4.18 16.80
N PHE A 32 3.87 5.30 16.89
CA PHE A 32 3.84 6.31 15.84
C PHE A 32 4.88 5.95 14.79
N MET A 33 4.47 5.90 13.54
CA MET A 33 5.38 5.89 12.43
C MET A 33 5.67 7.33 12.01
N HIS A 34 6.95 7.64 11.81
CA HIS A 34 7.34 8.93 11.28
C HIS A 34 7.16 8.94 9.77
N ALA A 35 6.64 10.06 9.24
CA ALA A 35 6.64 10.27 7.81
C ALA A 35 8.07 10.25 7.25
N ILE A 36 8.24 9.71 6.06
CA ILE A 36 9.53 9.71 5.36
C ILE A 36 9.79 11.13 4.85
N THR A 37 11.00 11.62 5.08
CA THR A 37 11.41 12.98 4.66
C THR A 37 12.42 12.97 3.52
N THR A 38 13.04 11.82 3.24
CA THR A 38 13.94 11.66 2.09
C THR A 38 13.15 11.82 0.80
N LYS A 39 13.59 12.71 -0.08
CA LYS A 39 12.89 12.96 -1.35
C LYS A 39 12.96 11.74 -2.27
N LEU A 40 11.82 11.42 -2.82
CA LEU A 40 11.58 10.34 -3.78
C LEU A 40 10.79 10.91 -4.96
N ASP A 41 11.02 10.38 -6.13
CA ASP A 41 10.29 10.81 -7.33
C ASP A 41 8.91 10.13 -7.39
N VAL A 42 8.90 8.80 -7.45
CA VAL A 42 7.66 8.02 -7.55
C VAL A 42 7.67 6.85 -6.58
N VAL A 43 6.61 6.71 -5.81
CA VAL A 43 6.39 5.58 -4.89
C VAL A 43 5.10 4.88 -5.26
N SER A 44 5.05 3.54 -5.18
CA SER A 44 3.79 2.81 -5.27
C SER A 44 3.32 2.30 -3.91
N CYS A 45 2.01 2.41 -3.69
CA CYS A 45 1.27 1.81 -2.60
C CYS A 45 0.50 0.61 -3.17
N VAL A 46 0.90 -0.59 -2.78
CA VAL A 46 0.34 -1.83 -3.32
C VAL A 46 -0.69 -2.40 -2.34
N SER A 47 -1.84 -2.82 -2.86
CA SER A 47 -2.88 -3.45 -2.04
C SER A 47 -2.37 -4.66 -1.26
N PRO A 48 -2.94 -4.95 -0.07
CA PRO A 48 -2.46 -6.04 0.77
C PRO A 48 -2.50 -7.40 0.11
N LEU A 49 -1.36 -8.10 0.13
CA LEU A 49 -1.24 -9.48 -0.31
C LEU A 49 -1.86 -10.41 0.73
N PHE A 50 -2.79 -11.25 0.28
CA PHE A 50 -3.51 -12.17 1.14
C PHE A 50 -3.63 -13.54 0.50
N PHE A 51 -3.19 -14.60 1.17
CA PHE A 51 -3.06 -15.97 0.63
C PHE A 51 -2.43 -15.97 -0.76
N PHE A 52 -1.39 -15.14 -0.92
CA PHE A 52 -0.84 -14.87 -2.24
C PHE A 52 0.19 -15.93 -2.63
N GLU A 53 -0.04 -16.58 -3.78
CA GLU A 53 0.79 -17.67 -4.32
C GLU A 53 1.30 -17.40 -5.75
N ARG A 54 0.79 -16.35 -6.41
CA ARG A 54 1.09 -16.05 -7.82
C ARG A 54 2.44 -15.34 -7.98
N TRP A 55 3.54 -16.06 -7.73
CA TRP A 55 4.88 -15.50 -7.73
C TRP A 55 5.28 -14.84 -9.06
N GLN A 56 4.85 -15.40 -10.22
CA GLN A 56 5.17 -14.83 -11.54
C GLN A 56 4.59 -13.41 -11.68
N MET A 57 3.35 -13.22 -11.27
CA MET A 57 2.67 -11.93 -11.29
C MET A 57 3.41 -10.92 -10.39
N LEU A 58 3.74 -11.33 -9.17
CA LEU A 58 4.40 -10.49 -8.19
C LEU A 58 5.77 -10.01 -8.68
N PHE A 59 6.59 -10.92 -9.21
CA PHE A 59 7.92 -10.55 -9.68
C PHE A 59 7.87 -9.74 -10.98
N THR A 60 6.96 -10.06 -11.88
CA THR A 60 6.72 -9.22 -13.06
C THR A 60 6.33 -7.81 -12.64
N PHE A 61 5.43 -7.67 -11.67
CA PHE A 61 5.04 -6.39 -11.12
C PHE A 61 6.26 -5.63 -10.56
N ILE A 62 7.01 -6.22 -9.64
CA ILE A 62 8.17 -5.58 -9.01
C ILE A 62 9.20 -5.13 -10.06
N GLU A 63 9.55 -6.01 -10.99
CA GLU A 63 10.61 -5.72 -11.97
C GLU A 63 10.18 -4.71 -13.03
N VAL A 64 8.93 -4.73 -13.49
CA VAL A 64 8.43 -3.74 -14.45
C VAL A 64 8.43 -2.34 -13.83
N TYR A 65 7.93 -2.20 -12.60
CA TYR A 65 7.92 -0.91 -11.93
C TYR A 65 9.33 -0.40 -11.62
N ARG A 66 10.23 -1.28 -11.22
CA ARG A 66 11.64 -0.96 -11.04
C ARG A 66 12.31 -0.53 -12.34
N HIS A 67 12.04 -1.23 -13.44
CA HIS A 67 12.60 -0.93 -14.76
C HIS A 67 12.27 0.48 -15.23
N PHE A 68 11.05 0.94 -15.00
CA PHE A 68 10.59 2.27 -15.39
C PHE A 68 10.85 3.36 -14.35
N GLY A 69 11.74 3.11 -13.36
CA GLY A 69 12.24 4.13 -12.45
C GLY A 69 11.31 4.46 -11.30
N LEU A 70 10.62 3.46 -10.74
CA LEU A 70 9.92 3.62 -9.46
C LEU A 70 10.94 3.51 -8.33
N ASP A 71 10.98 4.50 -7.42
CA ASP A 71 11.97 4.54 -6.35
C ASP A 71 11.70 3.52 -5.26
N ARG A 72 10.44 3.33 -4.92
CA ARG A 72 10.04 2.39 -3.87
C ARG A 72 8.64 1.86 -4.06
N GLN A 73 8.47 0.57 -3.78
CA GLN A 73 7.18 -0.09 -3.76
C GLN A 73 6.86 -0.50 -2.32
N SER A 74 5.82 0.07 -1.73
CA SER A 74 5.34 -0.30 -0.39
C SER A 74 4.34 -1.45 -0.54
N ILE A 75 4.73 -2.64 -0.13
CA ILE A 75 3.95 -3.88 -0.28
C ILE A 75 3.44 -4.32 1.09
N TYR A 76 2.14 -4.29 1.27
CA TYR A 76 1.48 -4.76 2.49
C TYR A 76 1.30 -6.26 2.42
N VAL A 77 1.75 -6.98 3.45
CA VAL A 77 1.74 -8.44 3.47
C VAL A 77 0.94 -8.96 4.66
N SER A 78 -0.23 -9.53 4.38
CA SER A 78 -1.00 -10.28 5.37
C SER A 78 -0.59 -11.75 5.37
N SER A 79 -0.57 -12.39 4.19
CA SER A 79 -0.09 -13.77 4.05
C SER A 79 0.36 -14.07 2.63
N VAL A 80 1.52 -14.72 2.52
CA VAL A 80 2.13 -15.21 1.27
C VAL A 80 2.82 -16.54 1.53
N LEU A 81 3.12 -17.30 0.47
CA LEU A 81 3.92 -18.51 0.60
C LEU A 81 5.34 -18.18 1.12
N THR A 82 5.88 -19.04 1.97
CA THR A 82 7.19 -18.85 2.58
C THR A 82 8.31 -18.61 1.57
N ASN A 83 8.29 -19.30 0.43
CA ASN A 83 9.30 -19.10 -0.61
C ASN A 83 9.19 -17.73 -1.26
N ILE A 84 7.97 -17.23 -1.45
CA ILE A 84 7.71 -15.86 -1.95
C ILE A 84 8.23 -14.84 -0.93
N MET A 85 7.91 -15.02 0.35
CA MET A 85 8.39 -14.13 1.42
C MET A 85 9.91 -14.02 1.44
N ARG A 86 10.64 -15.14 1.31
CA ARG A 86 12.12 -15.14 1.27
C ARG A 86 12.66 -14.29 0.12
N ILE A 87 12.03 -14.34 -1.04
CA ILE A 87 12.45 -13.55 -2.20
C ILE A 87 12.09 -12.07 -1.99
N LEU A 88 10.90 -11.76 -1.49
CA LEU A 88 10.50 -10.39 -1.15
C LEU A 88 11.49 -9.76 -0.17
N GLN A 89 11.94 -10.50 0.85
CA GLN A 89 12.96 -10.04 1.79
C GLN A 89 14.31 -9.72 1.12
N GLN A 90 14.67 -10.40 0.02
CA GLN A 90 15.86 -10.03 -0.77
C GLN A 90 15.65 -8.71 -1.51
N TYR A 91 14.47 -8.48 -2.11
CA TYR A 91 14.15 -7.20 -2.74
C TYR A 91 14.16 -6.04 -1.72
N GLU A 92 13.62 -6.27 -0.53
CA GLU A 92 13.65 -5.30 0.56
C GLU A 92 15.08 -4.98 1.00
N LYS A 93 15.92 -6.01 1.19
CA LYS A 93 17.34 -5.84 1.54
C LYS A 93 18.11 -4.99 0.52
N HIS A 94 17.72 -5.05 -0.75
CA HIS A 94 18.30 -4.22 -1.82
C HIS A 94 17.65 -2.84 -1.94
N GLY A 95 16.65 -2.54 -1.12
CA GLY A 95 15.98 -1.23 -1.09
C GLY A 95 14.96 -0.99 -2.20
N TYR A 96 14.62 -1.99 -3.00
CA TYR A 96 13.65 -1.85 -4.11
C TYR A 96 12.20 -1.84 -3.63
N ILE A 97 11.92 -2.56 -2.56
CA ILE A 97 10.59 -2.60 -1.96
C ILE A 97 10.67 -2.32 -0.46
N GLU A 98 9.56 -2.04 0.13
CA GLU A 98 9.34 -2.02 1.57
C GLU A 98 8.23 -2.99 1.91
N LEU A 99 8.49 -3.93 2.81
CA LEU A 99 7.51 -4.88 3.31
C LEU A 99 6.85 -4.33 4.57
N VAL A 100 5.54 -4.12 4.48
CA VAL A 100 4.74 -3.69 5.62
C VAL A 100 3.89 -4.86 6.11
N PRO A 101 4.15 -5.38 7.31
CA PRO A 101 3.30 -6.42 7.88
C PRO A 101 1.87 -5.90 8.05
N TRP A 102 0.89 -6.61 7.45
CA TRP A 102 -0.50 -6.24 7.51
C TRP A 102 -1.28 -7.27 8.31
N THR A 103 -1.55 -6.94 9.56
CA THR A 103 -2.17 -7.86 10.51
C THR A 103 -3.68 -7.83 10.39
N MET A 104 -4.29 -8.99 10.34
CA MET A 104 -5.72 -9.15 10.54
C MET A 104 -6.02 -9.03 12.05
N LEU A 105 -7.19 -8.51 12.38
CA LEU A 105 -7.65 -8.50 13.77
C LEU A 105 -7.82 -9.94 14.27
N THR A 106 -7.20 -10.25 15.40
CA THR A 106 -7.37 -11.56 16.03
C THR A 106 -8.76 -11.67 16.64
N LYS A 107 -9.40 -12.80 16.42
CA LYS A 107 -10.60 -13.13 17.20
C LYS A 107 -10.19 -13.24 18.66
N GLU A 108 -10.70 -12.36 19.50
CA GLU A 108 -10.64 -12.59 20.94
C GLU A 108 -11.62 -13.71 21.28
N ASP A 109 -11.26 -14.57 22.26
CA ASP A 109 -11.98 -15.80 22.68
C ASP A 109 -13.43 -15.60 23.18
N ARG A 110 -14.06 -14.47 22.87
CA ARG A 110 -15.35 -14.11 23.48
C ARG A 110 -16.59 -14.51 22.71
N ASP A 111 -16.54 -14.63 21.42
CA ASP A 111 -17.67 -15.10 20.62
C ASP A 111 -17.23 -15.54 19.21
N ASP A 112 -17.27 -16.84 18.95
CA ASP A 112 -16.95 -17.42 17.64
C ASP A 112 -17.86 -16.95 16.49
N ARG A 113 -18.97 -16.28 16.82
CA ARG A 113 -19.96 -15.81 15.85
C ARG A 113 -19.59 -14.47 15.23
N ILE A 114 -18.69 -13.70 15.87
CA ILE A 114 -18.29 -12.38 15.40
C ILE A 114 -16.85 -12.44 14.87
N ASP A 115 -16.69 -12.33 13.56
CA ASP A 115 -15.39 -12.12 12.95
C ASP A 115 -15.18 -10.62 12.70
N PRO A 116 -14.29 -9.95 13.46
CA PRO A 116 -14.07 -8.51 13.29
C PRO A 116 -13.51 -8.16 11.90
N ASN A 117 -12.98 -9.14 11.17
CA ASN A 117 -12.45 -8.93 9.82
C ASN A 117 -13.56 -9.02 8.75
N SER A 118 -14.73 -9.57 9.07
CA SER A 118 -15.84 -9.72 8.11
C SER A 118 -16.46 -8.37 7.73
N GLU A 119 -16.37 -7.37 8.61
CA GLU A 119 -16.87 -6.03 8.37
C GLU A 119 -15.88 -5.15 7.57
N MET A 120 -14.64 -5.61 7.42
CA MET A 120 -13.62 -4.86 6.70
C MET A 120 -13.71 -5.13 5.20
N SER A 121 -14.18 -4.13 4.45
CA SER A 121 -14.22 -4.18 2.99
C SER A 121 -12.82 -4.41 2.43
N TRP A 122 -12.71 -5.33 1.46
CA TRP A 122 -11.45 -5.62 0.76
C TRP A 122 -10.23 -5.80 1.69
N ARG A 123 -10.45 -6.44 2.86
CA ARG A 123 -9.39 -6.71 3.85
C ARG A 123 -8.65 -5.46 4.31
N ASN A 124 -9.41 -4.38 4.47
CA ASN A 124 -8.90 -3.10 4.94
C ASN A 124 -7.87 -2.45 3.97
N GLN A 125 -8.06 -2.66 2.67
CA GLN A 125 -7.19 -2.08 1.63
C GLN A 125 -7.14 -0.56 1.72
N GLU A 126 -8.28 0.10 1.96
CA GLU A 126 -8.36 1.55 2.08
C GLU A 126 -7.46 2.09 3.21
N THR A 127 -7.39 1.40 4.33
CA THR A 127 -6.51 1.79 5.44
C THR A 127 -5.04 1.63 5.06
N ALA A 128 -4.66 0.56 4.34
CA ALA A 128 -3.30 0.37 3.85
C ALA A 128 -2.90 1.50 2.87
N MET A 129 -3.80 1.88 1.96
CA MET A 129 -3.56 2.98 1.03
C MET A 129 -3.43 4.32 1.75
N ASN A 130 -4.27 4.60 2.75
CA ASN A 130 -4.17 5.80 3.56
C ASN A 130 -2.89 5.84 4.39
N GLU A 131 -2.48 4.73 5.01
CA GLU A 131 -1.22 4.64 5.75
C GLU A 131 -0.04 4.96 4.84
N CYS A 132 0.01 4.36 3.65
CA CYS A 132 1.02 4.63 2.65
C CYS A 132 1.03 6.10 2.21
N LEU A 133 -0.14 6.68 1.94
CA LEU A 133 -0.27 8.10 1.62
C LEU A 133 0.34 8.98 2.71
N PHE A 134 -0.04 8.78 3.95
CA PHE A 134 0.47 9.58 5.07
C PHE A 134 1.97 9.41 5.29
N LYS A 135 2.49 8.23 5.01
CA LYS A 135 3.91 7.92 5.12
C LYS A 135 4.76 8.67 4.10
N TYR A 136 4.28 8.77 2.86
CA TYR A 136 5.08 9.28 1.73
C TYR A 136 4.68 10.66 1.22
N LYS A 137 3.56 11.25 1.63
CA LYS A 137 3.04 12.52 1.10
C LYS A 137 4.00 13.70 1.21
N GLU A 138 4.94 13.68 2.16
CA GLU A 138 5.92 14.75 2.36
C GLU A 138 7.25 14.46 1.62
N SER A 139 7.44 13.24 1.14
CA SER A 139 8.68 12.78 0.51
C SER A 139 8.56 12.52 -0.98
N ALA A 140 7.48 11.90 -1.42
CA ALA A 140 7.31 11.51 -2.81
C ALA A 140 6.70 12.65 -3.64
N SER A 141 7.23 12.84 -4.86
CA SER A 141 6.63 13.77 -5.83
C SER A 141 5.31 13.20 -6.37
N PHE A 142 5.24 11.90 -6.57
CA PHE A 142 4.05 11.18 -7.01
C PHE A 142 3.86 9.88 -6.23
N ILE A 143 2.61 9.59 -5.88
CA ILE A 143 2.21 8.36 -5.22
C ILE A 143 1.23 7.62 -6.12
N LEU A 144 1.56 6.39 -6.47
CA LEU A 144 0.76 5.51 -7.32
C LEU A 144 0.04 4.46 -6.45
N PHE A 145 -1.29 4.47 -6.46
CA PHE A 145 -2.11 3.44 -5.83
C PHE A 145 -2.45 2.38 -6.86
N ILE A 146 -2.07 1.14 -6.60
CA ILE A 146 -2.15 0.10 -7.62
C ILE A 146 -2.32 -1.29 -7.02
N ASP A 147 -3.04 -2.15 -7.73
CA ASP A 147 -3.17 -3.56 -7.38
C ASP A 147 -2.03 -4.37 -8.01
N ILE A 148 -1.71 -5.52 -7.40
CA ILE A 148 -0.60 -6.38 -7.84
C ILE A 148 -0.80 -6.96 -9.24
N ASP A 149 -2.02 -7.02 -9.73
CA ASP A 149 -2.36 -7.48 -11.09
C ASP A 149 -2.44 -6.34 -12.12
N GLU A 150 -2.01 -5.14 -11.74
CA GLU A 150 -2.08 -3.94 -12.57
C GLU A 150 -0.67 -3.48 -12.97
N ILE A 151 -0.46 -3.26 -14.26
CA ILE A 151 0.81 -2.76 -14.81
C ILE A 151 0.55 -1.47 -15.57
N LEU A 152 1.13 -0.39 -15.10
CA LEU A 152 1.16 0.89 -15.80
C LEU A 152 2.43 0.95 -16.67
N ILE A 153 2.26 1.20 -17.98
CA ILE A 153 3.38 1.34 -18.90
C ILE A 153 3.54 2.82 -19.25
N PRO A 154 4.67 3.44 -18.90
CA PRO A 154 4.94 4.82 -19.23
C PRO A 154 5.25 4.97 -20.73
N THR A 155 4.93 6.14 -21.28
CA THR A 155 5.16 6.47 -22.69
C THR A 155 6.61 6.92 -22.93
N THR A 156 7.20 7.59 -21.93
CA THR A 156 8.58 8.13 -22.02
C THR A 156 9.63 7.21 -21.40
N ASN A 157 9.31 5.95 -21.14
CA ASN A 157 10.16 5.01 -20.39
C ASN A 157 10.49 5.44 -18.95
N SER A 158 9.75 6.39 -18.36
CA SER A 158 9.91 6.83 -16.98
C SER A 158 8.57 7.31 -16.43
N TYR A 159 8.18 6.77 -15.26
CA TYR A 159 6.98 7.24 -14.56
C TYR A 159 7.09 8.71 -14.17
N PHE A 160 8.22 9.12 -13.64
CA PHE A 160 8.43 10.50 -13.22
C PHE A 160 8.22 11.49 -14.37
N ASN A 161 8.85 11.23 -15.52
CA ASN A 161 8.72 12.09 -16.68
C ASN A 161 7.29 12.17 -17.19
N ASP A 162 6.61 11.02 -17.29
CA ASP A 162 5.22 10.98 -17.73
C ASP A 162 4.31 11.75 -16.78
N PHE A 163 4.48 11.56 -15.47
CA PHE A 163 3.65 12.25 -14.47
C PHE A 163 3.95 13.75 -14.42
N GLN A 164 5.20 14.15 -14.59
CA GLN A 164 5.54 15.57 -14.75
C GLN A 164 4.86 16.20 -15.96
N LEU A 165 4.89 15.54 -17.12
CA LEU A 165 4.23 16.04 -18.33
C LEU A 165 2.71 16.21 -18.11
N LEU A 166 2.08 15.28 -17.41
CA LEU A 166 0.65 15.35 -17.10
C LEU A 166 0.31 16.51 -16.16
N THR A 167 1.21 16.91 -15.27
CA THR A 167 1.00 18.01 -14.32
C THR A 167 1.31 19.38 -14.87
N GLN A 168 2.09 19.50 -15.96
CA GLN A 168 2.52 20.78 -16.51
C GLN A 168 1.38 21.66 -17.05
N SER A 169 0.32 21.04 -17.55
CA SER A 169 -0.78 21.76 -18.21
C SER A 169 -2.01 22.00 -17.33
N THR A 170 -2.04 21.46 -16.12
CA THR A 170 -3.26 21.40 -15.33
C THR A 170 -2.97 21.44 -13.83
N ASN A 171 -3.82 22.14 -13.10
CA ASN A 171 -3.79 22.17 -11.63
C ASN A 171 -4.51 20.93 -11.06
N ILE A 172 -4.04 19.72 -11.44
CA ILE A 172 -4.67 18.45 -11.10
C ILE A 172 -3.98 17.85 -9.89
N ALA A 173 -4.76 17.42 -8.91
CA ALA A 173 -4.27 16.78 -7.69
C ALA A 173 -4.13 15.24 -7.83
N SER A 174 -4.85 14.63 -8.76
CA SER A 174 -4.80 13.18 -9.00
C SER A 174 -5.17 12.81 -10.43
N PHE A 175 -4.67 11.66 -10.88
CA PHE A 175 -4.96 11.09 -12.20
C PHE A 175 -5.53 9.70 -12.04
N ALA A 176 -6.48 9.34 -12.91
CA ALA A 176 -6.92 7.96 -13.08
C ALA A 176 -6.57 7.50 -14.51
N PHE A 177 -6.05 6.28 -14.63
CA PHE A 177 -5.68 5.70 -15.91
C PHE A 177 -6.72 4.72 -16.40
N GLN A 178 -7.03 4.77 -17.71
CA GLN A 178 -7.98 3.85 -18.30
C GLN A 178 -7.42 2.42 -18.37
N LYS A 179 -8.17 1.44 -17.88
CA LYS A 179 -7.81 0.02 -17.92
C LYS A 179 -7.86 -0.54 -19.34
N LEU A 180 -6.80 -1.25 -19.70
CA LEU A 180 -6.74 -2.08 -20.91
C LEU A 180 -6.64 -3.53 -20.47
N TYR A 181 -7.62 -4.34 -20.84
CA TYR A 181 -7.59 -5.77 -20.54
C TYR A 181 -6.80 -6.50 -21.64
N LEU A 182 -5.65 -7.03 -21.30
CA LEU A 182 -4.89 -7.92 -22.17
C LEU A 182 -4.95 -9.34 -21.63
N LYS A 183 -5.38 -10.28 -22.49
CA LYS A 183 -5.24 -11.71 -22.20
C LYS A 183 -3.79 -12.10 -22.52
N THR A 184 -3.09 -12.62 -21.53
CA THR A 184 -1.79 -13.24 -21.79
C THR A 184 -2.03 -14.60 -22.44
N PRO A 185 -1.38 -14.93 -23.58
CA PRO A 185 -1.65 -16.17 -24.32
C PRO A 185 -1.15 -17.44 -23.61
N THR A 186 -0.48 -17.34 -22.47
CA THR A 186 0.32 -18.43 -21.91
C THR A 186 -0.30 -19.14 -20.69
N SER A 187 -1.37 -18.65 -20.08
CA SER A 187 -2.08 -19.39 -19.04
C SER A 187 -3.47 -18.82 -18.74
N GLU A 188 -4.43 -19.68 -18.46
CA GLU A 188 -5.76 -19.31 -17.98
C GLU A 188 -5.73 -18.56 -16.62
N TYR A 189 -4.59 -18.52 -15.95
CA TYR A 189 -4.45 -18.05 -14.57
C TYR A 189 -3.67 -16.74 -14.41
N LEU A 190 -3.03 -16.22 -15.47
CA LEU A 190 -2.27 -14.98 -15.38
C LEU A 190 -3.02 -13.83 -16.05
N PHE A 191 -3.99 -13.25 -15.36
CA PHE A 191 -4.62 -12.01 -15.79
C PHE A 191 -3.83 -10.83 -15.20
N MET A 192 -3.19 -10.06 -16.08
CA MET A 192 -2.63 -8.76 -15.72
C MET A 192 -3.37 -7.67 -16.47
N LYS A 193 -3.68 -6.60 -15.76
CA LYS A 193 -4.31 -5.42 -16.32
C LYS A 193 -3.22 -4.43 -16.71
N PHE A 194 -3.23 -3.96 -17.94
CA PHE A 194 -2.26 -3.00 -18.44
C PHE A 194 -2.90 -1.63 -18.61
N PHE A 195 -2.13 -0.61 -18.30
CA PHE A 195 -2.52 0.79 -18.46
C PHE A 195 -1.43 1.51 -19.25
N ARG A 196 -1.81 2.57 -19.94
CA ARG A 196 -0.85 3.50 -20.54
C ARG A 196 -1.12 4.90 -20.04
N THR A 197 -0.05 5.64 -19.78
CA THR A 197 -0.10 7.00 -19.22
C THR A 197 -0.75 8.02 -20.17
N ASN A 198 -0.84 7.72 -21.48
CA ASN A 198 -1.51 8.60 -22.45
C ASN A 198 -3.06 8.46 -22.49
N ARG A 199 -3.64 7.61 -21.65
CA ARG A 199 -5.09 7.43 -21.55
C ARG A 199 -5.55 7.76 -20.13
N ILE A 200 -5.90 9.03 -19.92
CA ILE A 200 -6.41 9.52 -18.64
C ILE A 200 -7.93 9.67 -18.76
N THR A 201 -8.64 9.22 -17.75
CA THR A 201 -10.03 9.59 -17.50
C THR A 201 -10.04 10.76 -16.53
N GLN A 202 -10.61 11.88 -16.96
CA GLN A 202 -10.88 13.03 -16.10
C GLN A 202 -12.12 12.76 -15.25
#